data_34516e34b9b70289a2fca1a17e731f2b
#
_entry.id   34516e34b9b70289a2fca1a17e731f2b
#
_cell.length_a   1.000
_cell.length_b   1.000
_cell.length_c   1.000
_cell.angle_alpha   90.00
_cell.angle_beta   90.00
_cell.angle_gamma   90.00
#
_symmetry.space_group_name_H-M   'P 1'
#
loop_
_entity.id
_entity.type
_entity.pdbx_description
1 polymer ?
#
loop_
_entity_poly.entity_id
_entity_poly.type
_entity_poly.pdbx_seq_one_letter_code
_entity_poly.pdbx_strand_id
1 'polypeptide(L)'
;MEKLLLIDGNSLFNRAYYATPLSFSMKDGTPTNAVYGFTTMLFKAILDFAPTHIAVGFDLHHPTFRHELYKDYKGTRKPMQDDLRVQVPLIKDMLKAMKISICEKEGYEADDILGTLSCKCPFETIILTGDNDYLQLISDKTTVYITKKGLSDLKKMDLTALKEEKNLVPSQIIELKSLMGDSSDNIPGVLGIGEKTAENLLNNYHNLDGVYAHLDEIKGALKNKLIFGKESAYLSKTLATIDVDAKFDFNFDDMRLIYPFDQATRELFEKYEFKSLLKRTEFFGEFESEHHFDNASMTSRSISTLLELEQIINENKNATDFAFDGNSSFAFEKSTTYTVEIAKDLFGGINYQDLSLQ
;
A
#
# COMPACT_ATOMS: atom_id res chain seq x y z
N MET A 1 19.79 -0.75 -13.56
CA MET A 1 19.76 0.65 -13.10
C MET A 1 19.18 0.65 -11.70
N GLU A 2 19.72 1.47 -10.80
CA GLU A 2 19.17 1.59 -9.45
C GLU A 2 17.86 2.37 -9.49
N LYS A 3 16.90 1.95 -8.65
CA LYS A 3 15.56 2.50 -8.61
C LYS A 3 15.06 2.53 -7.17
N LEU A 4 14.55 3.67 -6.72
CA LEU A 4 13.96 3.86 -5.39
C LEU A 4 12.44 3.82 -5.47
N LEU A 5 11.81 2.96 -4.67
CA LEU A 5 10.37 2.95 -4.45
C LEU A 5 10.07 3.62 -3.11
N LEU A 6 9.38 4.74 -3.16
CA LEU A 6 8.87 5.47 -2.00
C LEU A 6 7.38 5.18 -1.85
N ILE A 7 6.95 4.78 -0.68
CA ILE A 7 5.55 4.43 -0.38
C ILE A 7 5.00 5.38 0.67
N ASP A 8 3.90 6.03 0.34
CA ASP A 8 3.08 6.74 1.31
C ASP A 8 2.33 5.72 2.19
N GLY A 9 2.91 5.48 3.37
CA GLY A 9 2.45 4.46 4.29
C GLY A 9 1.03 4.71 4.77
N ASN A 10 0.71 5.94 5.16
CA ASN A 10 -0.61 6.28 5.67
C ASN A 10 -1.69 6.11 4.60
N SER A 11 -1.43 6.59 3.39
CA SER A 11 -2.37 6.49 2.27
C SER A 11 -2.64 5.03 1.90
N LEU A 12 -1.57 4.22 1.71
CA LEU A 12 -1.73 2.81 1.35
C LEU A 12 -2.37 2.00 2.48
N PHE A 13 -2.04 2.29 3.74
CA PHE A 13 -2.57 1.59 4.89
C PHE A 13 -4.07 1.83 5.06
N ASN A 14 -4.51 3.08 4.93
CA ASN A 14 -5.93 3.41 4.90
C ASN A 14 -6.66 2.70 3.75
N ARG A 15 -6.08 2.74 2.54
CA ARG A 15 -6.65 2.04 1.39
C ARG A 15 -6.78 0.55 1.62
N ALA A 16 -5.74 -0.08 2.16
CA ALA A 16 -5.73 -1.50 2.49
C ALA A 16 -6.85 -1.87 3.45
N TYR A 17 -7.06 -1.06 4.48
CA TYR A 17 -8.12 -1.28 5.46
C TYR A 17 -9.51 -1.36 4.83
N TYR A 18 -9.84 -0.41 3.95
CA TYR A 18 -11.16 -0.38 3.31
C TYR A 18 -11.31 -1.36 2.13
N ALA A 19 -10.21 -1.82 1.55
CA ALA A 19 -10.23 -2.73 0.40
C ALA A 19 -10.13 -4.21 0.79
N THR A 20 -9.77 -4.53 2.04
CA THR A 20 -9.58 -5.91 2.52
C THR A 20 -10.69 -6.28 3.51
N PRO A 21 -11.30 -7.49 3.40
CA PRO A 21 -12.34 -7.92 4.32
C PRO A 21 -11.90 -7.88 5.79
N LEU A 22 -12.80 -7.47 6.68
CA LEU A 22 -12.55 -7.40 8.13
C LEU A 22 -12.40 -8.78 8.80
N SER A 23 -12.61 -9.86 8.07
CA SER A 23 -12.44 -11.24 8.57
C SER A 23 -10.98 -11.65 8.80
N PHE A 24 -10.03 -10.84 8.31
CA PHE A 24 -8.60 -11.08 8.58
C PHE A 24 -8.26 -10.68 10.01
N SER A 25 -7.86 -11.65 10.83
CA SER A 25 -7.47 -11.43 12.23
C SER A 25 -6.45 -12.48 12.68
N MET A 26 -5.68 -12.16 13.71
CA MET A 26 -4.86 -13.14 14.44
C MET A 26 -5.75 -14.06 15.28
N LYS A 27 -5.17 -15.13 15.85
CA LYS A 27 -5.87 -16.08 16.71
C LYS A 27 -6.51 -15.46 17.95
N ASP A 28 -5.96 -14.38 18.45
CA ASP A 28 -6.50 -13.62 19.58
C ASP A 28 -7.61 -12.63 19.22
N GLY A 29 -8.00 -12.59 17.94
CA GLY A 29 -9.04 -11.69 17.42
C GLY A 29 -8.54 -10.32 17.01
N THR A 30 -7.24 -10.00 17.13
CA THR A 30 -6.67 -8.72 16.67
C THR A 30 -6.81 -8.60 15.15
N PRO A 31 -7.44 -7.53 14.63
CA PRO A 31 -7.62 -7.37 13.18
C PRO A 31 -6.27 -7.17 12.48
N THR A 32 -6.13 -7.77 11.29
CA THR A 32 -4.92 -7.70 10.46
C THR A 32 -5.21 -7.39 8.99
N ASN A 33 -6.46 -7.05 8.65
CA ASN A 33 -6.87 -6.80 7.28
C ASN A 33 -6.10 -5.68 6.60
N ALA A 34 -5.82 -4.56 7.31
CA ALA A 34 -5.03 -3.45 6.76
C ALA A 34 -3.58 -3.88 6.50
N VAL A 35 -2.98 -4.62 7.42
CA VAL A 35 -1.61 -5.14 7.28
C VAL A 35 -1.52 -6.11 6.10
N TYR A 36 -2.48 -7.05 5.97
CA TYR A 36 -2.56 -7.99 4.86
C TYR A 36 -2.68 -7.28 3.50
N GLY A 37 -3.63 -6.35 3.42
CA GLY A 37 -3.86 -5.59 2.19
C GLY A 37 -2.66 -4.73 1.79
N PHE A 38 -2.05 -4.05 2.77
CA PHE A 38 -0.82 -3.28 2.54
C PHE A 38 0.32 -4.16 2.02
N THR A 39 0.54 -5.32 2.67
CA THR A 39 1.57 -6.27 2.24
C THR A 39 1.32 -6.78 0.82
N THR A 40 0.06 -7.03 0.47
CA THR A 40 -0.33 -7.45 -0.88
C THR A 40 0.03 -6.39 -1.92
N MET A 41 -0.25 -5.11 -1.62
CA MET A 41 0.11 -3.99 -2.50
C MET A 41 1.62 -3.80 -2.57
N LEU A 42 2.33 -3.93 -1.45
CA LEU A 42 3.78 -3.85 -1.37
C LEU A 42 4.45 -4.92 -2.24
N PHE A 43 4.06 -6.18 -2.10
CA PHE A 43 4.61 -7.29 -2.90
C PHE A 43 4.35 -7.08 -4.40
N LYS A 44 3.13 -6.64 -4.74
CA LYS A 44 2.82 -6.30 -6.13
C LYS A 44 3.72 -5.17 -6.64
N ALA A 45 3.89 -4.11 -5.87
CA ALA A 45 4.75 -2.99 -6.26
C ALA A 45 6.22 -3.39 -6.43
N ILE A 46 6.74 -4.27 -5.56
CA ILE A 46 8.09 -4.81 -5.70
C ILE A 46 8.24 -5.59 -7.01
N LEU A 47 7.26 -6.42 -7.38
CA LEU A 47 7.32 -7.20 -8.62
C LEU A 47 7.13 -6.32 -9.86
N ASP A 48 6.18 -5.39 -9.83
CA ASP A 48 5.86 -4.55 -10.99
C ASP A 48 6.98 -3.55 -11.30
N PHE A 49 7.61 -2.99 -10.27
CA PHE A 49 8.62 -1.93 -10.44
C PHE A 49 10.06 -2.44 -10.35
N ALA A 50 10.29 -3.61 -9.78
CA ALA A 50 11.61 -4.19 -9.53
C ALA A 50 12.59 -3.16 -8.91
N PRO A 51 12.25 -2.53 -7.77
CA PRO A 51 13.09 -1.52 -7.15
C PRO A 51 14.32 -2.17 -6.53
N THR A 52 15.43 -1.42 -6.49
CA THR A 52 16.64 -1.81 -5.75
C THR A 52 16.65 -1.26 -4.33
N HIS A 53 15.88 -0.19 -4.10
CA HIS A 53 15.76 0.50 -2.82
C HIS A 53 14.30 0.77 -2.53
N ILE A 54 13.91 0.73 -1.25
CA ILE A 54 12.55 0.96 -0.82
C ILE A 54 12.50 1.66 0.54
N ALA A 55 11.60 2.63 0.67
CA ALA A 55 11.28 3.25 1.95
C ALA A 55 9.78 3.55 2.05
N VAL A 56 9.25 3.48 3.27
CA VAL A 56 7.85 3.76 3.58
C VAL A 56 7.79 4.94 4.55
N GLY A 57 7.13 6.03 4.13
CA GLY A 57 6.90 7.21 4.97
C GLY A 57 5.65 7.07 5.82
N PHE A 58 5.72 7.45 7.08
CA PHE A 58 4.56 7.55 7.96
C PHE A 58 4.51 8.91 8.67
N ASP A 59 3.30 9.42 8.87
CA ASP A 59 3.08 10.57 9.73
C ASP A 59 3.22 10.17 11.21
N LEU A 60 3.81 11.05 11.98
CA LEU A 60 3.74 11.01 13.43
C LEU A 60 2.52 11.81 13.91
N HIS A 61 1.94 11.41 15.06
CA HIS A 61 0.82 12.14 15.69
C HIS A 61 1.30 13.38 16.44
N HIS A 62 2.13 14.20 15.78
CA HIS A 62 2.65 15.45 16.33
C HIS A 62 2.28 16.62 15.44
N PRO A 63 2.05 17.82 16.00
CA PRO A 63 1.87 19.02 15.18
C PRO A 63 3.09 19.26 14.28
N THR A 64 2.82 19.74 13.07
CA THR A 64 3.84 20.15 12.11
C THR A 64 3.84 21.67 11.97
N PHE A 65 4.82 22.25 11.28
CA PHE A 65 4.85 23.68 11.01
C PHE A 65 3.55 24.20 10.36
N ARG A 66 2.82 23.34 9.62
CA ARG A 66 1.52 23.71 9.02
C ARG A 66 0.46 23.98 10.08
N HIS A 67 0.44 23.21 11.18
CA HIS A 67 -0.48 23.44 12.32
C HIS A 67 -0.13 24.72 13.10
N GLU A 68 1.16 25.10 13.13
CA GLU A 68 1.61 26.34 13.74
C GLU A 68 1.16 27.56 12.92
N LEU A 69 1.24 27.45 11.56
CA LEU A 69 0.81 28.48 10.64
C LEU A 69 -0.71 28.62 10.54
N TYR A 70 -1.44 27.51 10.61
CA TYR A 70 -2.89 27.46 10.46
C TYR A 70 -3.49 26.40 11.39
N LYS A 71 -4.12 26.82 12.47
CA LYS A 71 -4.63 25.96 13.53
C LYS A 71 -5.72 24.98 13.06
N ASP A 72 -6.47 25.37 12.04
CA ASP A 72 -7.54 24.55 11.48
C ASP A 72 -7.05 23.56 10.40
N TYR A 73 -5.74 23.53 10.12
CA TYR A 73 -5.13 22.59 9.16
C TYR A 73 -5.45 21.15 9.56
N LYS A 74 -6.00 20.37 8.61
CA LYS A 74 -6.49 18.98 8.83
C LYS A 74 -7.55 18.83 9.94
N GLY A 75 -8.08 19.95 10.49
CA GLY A 75 -9.01 19.95 11.63
C GLY A 75 -10.36 19.29 11.34
N THR A 76 -10.73 19.10 10.09
CA THR A 76 -11.95 18.42 9.66
C THR A 76 -11.78 16.91 9.51
N ARG A 77 -10.55 16.38 9.60
CA ARG A 77 -10.27 14.94 9.46
C ARG A 77 -10.88 14.16 10.62
N LYS A 78 -11.57 13.07 10.29
CA LYS A 78 -12.12 12.15 11.31
C LYS A 78 -10.98 11.39 11.99
N PRO A 79 -11.10 11.09 13.30
CA PRO A 79 -10.15 10.21 13.98
C PRO A 79 -10.01 8.86 13.28
N MET A 80 -8.81 8.28 13.35
CA MET A 80 -8.57 6.91 12.87
C MET A 80 -9.44 5.93 13.65
N GLN A 81 -10.09 5.00 12.94
CA GLN A 81 -10.90 3.95 13.57
C GLN A 81 -10.04 3.06 14.46
N ASP A 82 -10.60 2.57 15.56
CA ASP A 82 -9.86 1.80 16.54
C ASP A 82 -9.27 0.51 15.96
N ASP A 83 -10.05 -0.20 15.12
CA ASP A 83 -9.60 -1.42 14.42
C ASP A 83 -8.43 -1.15 13.46
N LEU A 84 -8.31 0.05 12.90
CA LEU A 84 -7.17 0.43 12.08
C LEU A 84 -5.98 0.84 12.96
N ARG A 85 -6.26 1.56 14.05
CA ARG A 85 -5.23 2.08 14.97
C ARG A 85 -4.41 0.95 15.60
N VAL A 86 -5.06 -0.14 16.01
CA VAL A 86 -4.36 -1.29 16.60
C VAL A 86 -3.45 -2.01 15.61
N GLN A 87 -3.64 -1.82 14.31
CA GLN A 87 -2.79 -2.41 13.27
C GLN A 87 -1.56 -1.56 12.92
N VAL A 88 -1.48 -0.29 13.37
CA VAL A 88 -0.31 0.58 13.09
C VAL A 88 1.01 0.00 13.62
N PRO A 89 1.11 -0.49 14.87
CA PRO A 89 2.35 -1.16 15.31
C PRO A 89 2.63 -2.44 14.51
N LEU A 90 1.60 -3.20 14.12
CA LEU A 90 1.77 -4.45 13.38
C LEU A 90 2.39 -4.23 12.00
N ILE A 91 1.93 -3.20 11.26
CA ILE A 91 2.53 -2.88 9.95
C ILE A 91 3.98 -2.43 10.10
N LYS A 92 4.31 -1.64 11.12
CA LYS A 92 5.69 -1.21 11.38
C LYS A 92 6.59 -2.39 11.77
N ASP A 93 6.10 -3.30 12.60
CA ASP A 93 6.84 -4.52 12.97
C ASP A 93 7.08 -5.41 11.75
N MET A 94 6.10 -5.55 10.87
CA MET A 94 6.24 -6.29 9.61
C MET A 94 7.31 -5.65 8.69
N LEU A 95 7.26 -4.34 8.49
CA LEU A 95 8.26 -3.64 7.68
C LEU A 95 9.67 -3.78 8.26
N LYS A 96 9.82 -3.69 9.59
CA LYS A 96 11.10 -3.92 10.28
C LYS A 96 11.61 -5.35 10.08
N ALA A 97 10.74 -6.36 10.21
CA ALA A 97 11.11 -7.75 9.97
C ALA A 97 11.60 -7.97 8.54
N MET A 98 10.94 -7.33 7.57
CA MET A 98 11.33 -7.33 6.16
C MET A 98 12.56 -6.46 5.86
N LYS A 99 13.12 -5.77 6.85
CA LYS A 99 14.25 -4.82 6.73
C LYS A 99 13.96 -3.68 5.73
N ILE A 100 12.69 -3.28 5.65
CA ILE A 100 12.26 -2.15 4.84
C ILE A 100 12.35 -0.87 5.69
N SER A 101 13.00 0.15 5.16
CA SER A 101 13.20 1.43 5.86
C SER A 101 11.88 2.15 6.10
N ILE A 102 11.65 2.51 7.37
CA ILE A 102 10.54 3.34 7.81
C ILE A 102 11.05 4.74 8.03
N CYS A 103 10.48 5.71 7.32
CA CYS A 103 10.86 7.11 7.40
C CYS A 103 9.76 7.92 8.09
N GLU A 104 10.08 8.45 9.27
CA GLU A 104 9.19 9.31 10.06
C GLU A 104 10.04 10.32 10.85
N LYS A 105 9.57 11.56 10.93
CA LYS A 105 10.28 12.62 11.64
C LYS A 105 9.31 13.58 12.28
N GLU A 106 9.50 13.88 13.57
CA GLU A 106 8.73 14.88 14.27
C GLU A 106 8.88 16.26 13.61
N GLY A 107 7.77 16.99 13.49
CA GLY A 107 7.71 18.30 12.85
C GLY A 107 7.49 18.28 11.34
N TYR A 108 7.58 17.12 10.70
CA TYR A 108 7.33 16.91 9.27
C TYR A 108 6.22 15.90 9.03
N GLU A 109 5.58 15.99 7.88
CA GLU A 109 4.64 15.00 7.38
C GLU A 109 5.36 13.96 6.49
N ALA A 110 4.73 12.82 6.25
CA ALA A 110 5.30 11.77 5.41
C ALA A 110 5.63 12.29 4.00
N ASP A 111 4.80 13.19 3.46
CA ASP A 111 5.00 13.80 2.13
C ASP A 111 6.26 14.68 2.08
N ASP A 112 6.58 15.44 3.15
CA ASP A 112 7.82 16.22 3.25
C ASP A 112 9.05 15.30 3.25
N ILE A 113 8.98 14.20 4.01
CA ILE A 113 10.06 13.22 4.10
C ILE A 113 10.28 12.53 2.76
N LEU A 114 9.21 12.01 2.15
CA LEU A 114 9.28 11.32 0.86
C LEU A 114 9.64 12.29 -0.28
N GLY A 115 9.15 13.52 -0.23
CA GLY A 115 9.52 14.58 -1.15
C GLY A 115 11.00 14.90 -1.08
N THR A 116 11.55 15.03 0.13
CA THR A 116 12.98 15.25 0.36
C THR A 116 13.80 14.08 -0.19
N LEU A 117 13.42 12.84 0.12
CA LEU A 117 14.10 11.65 -0.40
C LEU A 117 14.05 11.61 -1.93
N SER A 118 12.89 11.87 -2.54
CA SER A 118 12.73 11.90 -3.99
C SER A 118 13.63 12.93 -4.67
N CYS A 119 13.69 14.15 -4.14
CA CYS A 119 14.51 15.22 -4.70
C CYS A 119 16.02 14.98 -4.54
N LYS A 120 16.44 14.35 -3.43
CA LYS A 120 17.86 14.09 -3.15
C LYS A 120 18.35 12.75 -3.71
N CYS A 121 17.46 11.89 -4.20
CA CYS A 121 17.80 10.59 -4.74
C CYS A 121 18.58 10.73 -6.07
N PRO A 122 19.75 10.06 -6.19
CA PRO A 122 20.49 10.03 -7.46
C PRO A 122 19.87 9.09 -8.50
N PHE A 123 18.92 8.19 -8.09
CA PHE A 123 18.33 7.15 -8.92
C PHE A 123 16.98 7.59 -9.50
N GLU A 124 16.43 6.76 -10.41
CA GLU A 124 15.03 6.81 -10.78
C GLU A 124 14.17 6.58 -9.54
N THR A 125 13.17 7.42 -9.32
CA THR A 125 12.30 7.35 -8.14
C THR A 125 10.86 7.11 -8.56
N ILE A 126 10.21 6.16 -7.90
CA ILE A 126 8.78 5.89 -8.00
C ILE A 126 8.14 6.23 -6.66
N ILE A 127 7.10 7.05 -6.67
CA ILE A 127 6.28 7.33 -5.49
C ILE A 127 4.94 6.62 -5.66
N LEU A 128 4.58 5.75 -4.70
CA LEU A 128 3.30 5.05 -4.67
C LEU A 128 2.42 5.63 -3.55
N THR A 129 1.32 6.26 -3.94
CA THR A 129 0.41 6.97 -3.02
C THR A 129 -1.04 6.95 -3.52
N GLY A 130 -1.98 7.35 -2.70
CA GLY A 130 -3.36 7.71 -3.10
C GLY A 130 -3.58 9.21 -3.15
N ASP A 131 -2.57 10.02 -2.79
CA ASP A 131 -2.66 11.46 -2.67
C ASP A 131 -2.13 12.18 -3.91
N ASN A 132 -2.95 13.09 -4.47
CA ASN A 132 -2.57 13.88 -5.63
C ASN A 132 -1.56 15.01 -5.30
N ASP A 133 -1.27 15.28 -4.03
CA ASP A 133 -0.30 16.30 -3.65
C ASP A 133 1.10 15.95 -4.08
N TYR A 134 1.41 14.67 -4.14
CA TYR A 134 2.66 14.16 -4.67
C TYR A 134 2.89 14.45 -6.16
N LEU A 135 1.85 14.84 -6.91
CA LEU A 135 2.01 15.23 -8.32
C LEU A 135 2.93 16.46 -8.50
N GLN A 136 3.09 17.28 -7.45
CA GLN A 136 4.05 18.39 -7.44
C GLN A 136 5.51 17.93 -7.50
N LEU A 137 5.80 16.66 -7.16
CA LEU A 137 7.14 16.08 -7.13
C LEU A 137 7.55 15.41 -8.45
N ILE A 138 6.65 15.31 -9.43
CA ILE A 138 6.94 14.71 -10.73
C ILE A 138 8.09 15.47 -11.42
N SER A 139 9.06 14.71 -11.94
CA SER A 139 10.22 15.24 -12.64
C SER A 139 10.71 14.25 -13.70
N ASP A 140 11.81 14.54 -14.38
CA ASP A 140 12.46 13.60 -15.30
C ASP A 140 12.93 12.30 -14.60
N LYS A 141 13.13 12.35 -13.27
CA LYS A 141 13.58 11.20 -12.46
C LYS A 141 12.46 10.62 -11.59
N THR A 142 11.40 11.37 -11.32
CA THR A 142 10.34 10.97 -10.38
C THR A 142 9.03 10.75 -11.09
N THR A 143 8.49 9.54 -10.97
CA THR A 143 7.15 9.16 -11.45
C THR A 143 6.26 8.86 -10.25
N VAL A 144 5.04 9.36 -10.25
CA VAL A 144 4.03 9.10 -9.21
C VAL A 144 3.02 8.08 -9.71
N TYR A 145 2.77 7.05 -8.91
CA TYR A 145 1.71 6.08 -9.17
C TYR A 145 0.58 6.28 -8.15
N ILE A 146 -0.56 6.71 -8.67
CA ILE A 146 -1.76 6.96 -7.86
C ILE A 146 -2.59 5.68 -7.79
N THR A 147 -2.88 5.21 -6.59
CA THR A 147 -3.78 4.08 -6.36
C THR A 147 -5.23 4.49 -6.67
N LYS A 148 -5.96 3.69 -7.46
CA LYS A 148 -7.36 3.96 -7.87
C LYS A 148 -8.35 3.11 -7.06
N LYS A 149 -8.79 1.96 -7.57
CA LYS A 149 -9.73 1.05 -6.91
C LYS A 149 -9.05 -0.24 -6.48
N GLY A 150 -9.43 -0.75 -5.31
CA GLY A 150 -8.86 -1.99 -4.78
C GLY A 150 -7.36 -1.89 -4.48
N LEU A 151 -6.68 -3.03 -4.54
CA LEU A 151 -5.27 -3.16 -4.17
C LEU A 151 -4.30 -3.14 -5.36
N SER A 152 -4.80 -3.15 -6.61
CA SER A 152 -3.94 -3.40 -7.79
C SER A 152 -4.10 -2.40 -8.92
N ASP A 153 -5.08 -1.51 -8.86
CA ASP A 153 -5.33 -0.52 -9.92
C ASP A 153 -4.49 0.74 -9.66
N LEU A 154 -3.44 0.90 -10.46
CA LEU A 154 -2.47 2.00 -10.36
C LEU A 154 -2.54 2.88 -11.60
N LYS A 155 -2.54 4.18 -11.41
CA LYS A 155 -2.45 5.16 -12.47
C LYS A 155 -1.06 5.79 -12.47
N LYS A 156 -0.31 5.60 -13.54
CA LYS A 156 0.96 6.27 -13.75
C LYS A 156 0.74 7.75 -14.05
N MET A 157 1.46 8.60 -13.33
CA MET A 157 1.52 10.04 -13.53
C MET A 157 2.98 10.47 -13.69
N ASP A 158 3.35 10.82 -14.89
CA ASP A 158 4.62 11.46 -15.25
C ASP A 158 4.35 12.84 -15.87
N LEU A 159 5.39 13.51 -16.34
CA LEU A 159 5.27 14.85 -16.94
C LEU A 159 4.27 14.87 -18.12
N THR A 160 4.29 13.83 -18.95
CA THR A 160 3.41 13.70 -20.11
C THR A 160 1.96 13.50 -19.67
N ALA A 161 1.72 12.53 -18.79
CA ALA A 161 0.38 12.23 -18.28
C ALA A 161 -0.24 13.43 -17.53
N LEU A 162 0.56 14.13 -16.72
CA LEU A 162 0.10 15.34 -16.02
C LEU A 162 -0.31 16.44 -17.01
N LYS A 163 0.51 16.65 -18.05
CA LYS A 163 0.21 17.65 -19.08
C LYS A 163 -1.04 17.29 -19.91
N GLU A 164 -1.19 16.02 -20.27
CA GLU A 164 -2.35 15.54 -21.05
C GLU A 164 -3.67 15.62 -20.28
N GLU A 165 -3.63 15.25 -18.99
CA GLU A 165 -4.85 15.15 -18.20
C GLU A 165 -5.31 16.46 -17.55
N LYS A 166 -4.36 17.26 -17.06
CA LYS A 166 -4.66 18.48 -16.30
C LYS A 166 -4.24 19.75 -17.04
N ASN A 167 -3.50 19.62 -18.12
CA ASN A 167 -2.85 20.73 -18.82
C ASN A 167 -1.98 21.62 -17.91
N LEU A 168 -1.40 21.02 -16.87
CA LEU A 168 -0.55 21.66 -15.88
C LEU A 168 0.86 21.06 -15.90
N VAL A 169 1.80 21.78 -15.29
CA VAL A 169 3.13 21.27 -14.93
C VAL A 169 3.19 21.01 -13.42
N PRO A 170 4.17 20.20 -12.90
CA PRO A 170 4.21 19.83 -11.49
C PRO A 170 4.16 21.01 -10.52
N SER A 171 4.92 22.07 -10.76
CA SER A 171 4.89 23.28 -9.92
C SER A 171 3.52 23.97 -9.86
N GLN A 172 2.65 23.76 -10.86
CA GLN A 172 1.31 24.33 -10.88
C GLN A 172 0.30 23.56 -10.01
N ILE A 173 0.63 22.38 -9.52
CA ILE A 173 -0.23 21.65 -8.56
C ILE A 173 -0.37 22.43 -7.25
N ILE A 174 0.73 23.01 -6.76
CA ILE A 174 0.73 23.90 -5.57
C ILE A 174 -0.12 25.16 -5.87
N GLU A 175 0.11 25.77 -7.03
CA GLU A 175 -0.59 26.97 -7.45
C GLU A 175 -2.11 26.76 -7.61
N LEU A 176 -2.49 25.56 -8.09
CA LEU A 176 -3.89 25.15 -8.20
C LEU A 176 -4.54 25.11 -6.81
N LYS A 177 -3.91 24.43 -5.85
CA LYS A 177 -4.41 24.35 -4.47
C LYS A 177 -4.39 25.71 -3.77
N SER A 178 -3.44 26.57 -4.09
CA SER A 178 -3.38 27.94 -3.56
C SER A 178 -4.64 28.75 -3.91
N LEU A 179 -5.17 28.54 -5.11
CA LEU A 179 -6.37 29.24 -5.60
C LEU A 179 -7.66 28.54 -5.16
N MET A 180 -7.78 27.22 -5.36
CA MET A 180 -9.04 26.50 -5.11
C MET A 180 -9.20 26.03 -3.66
N GLY A 181 -8.11 25.97 -2.91
CA GLY A 181 -8.08 25.30 -1.60
C GLY A 181 -8.06 23.79 -1.70
N ASP A 182 -8.09 23.14 -0.52
CA ASP A 182 -8.26 21.71 -0.38
C ASP A 182 -9.14 21.38 0.84
N SER A 183 -10.31 20.84 0.58
CA SER A 183 -11.25 20.47 1.64
C SER A 183 -10.81 19.28 2.49
N SER A 184 -9.94 18.39 1.96
CA SER A 184 -9.44 17.22 2.70
C SER A 184 -8.46 17.62 3.80
N ASP A 185 -7.69 18.69 3.56
CA ASP A 185 -6.70 19.24 4.48
C ASP A 185 -7.15 20.55 5.13
N ASN A 186 -8.39 20.95 4.85
CA ASN A 186 -8.96 22.21 5.31
C ASN A 186 -8.10 23.43 4.91
N ILE A 187 -7.52 23.38 3.70
CA ILE A 187 -6.79 24.51 3.11
C ILE A 187 -7.79 25.44 2.46
N PRO A 188 -7.82 26.73 2.84
CA PRO A 188 -8.94 27.61 2.49
C PRO A 188 -9.02 28.03 1.03
N GLY A 189 -7.88 28.23 0.34
CA GLY A 189 -7.87 28.81 -1.00
C GLY A 189 -8.46 30.20 -1.08
N VAL A 190 -8.98 30.58 -2.24
CA VAL A 190 -9.75 31.79 -2.47
C VAL A 190 -11.23 31.44 -2.53
N LEU A 191 -12.01 31.98 -1.62
CA LEU A 191 -13.44 31.68 -1.49
C LEU A 191 -14.19 31.87 -2.81
N GLY A 192 -14.83 30.80 -3.28
CA GLY A 192 -15.62 30.78 -4.51
C GLY A 192 -14.79 30.67 -5.80
N ILE A 193 -13.50 30.31 -5.71
CA ILE A 193 -12.70 29.84 -6.83
C ILE A 193 -12.61 28.32 -6.75
N GLY A 194 -13.16 27.61 -7.74
CA GLY A 194 -13.05 26.17 -7.88
C GLY A 194 -12.01 25.77 -8.92
N GLU A 195 -11.78 24.47 -9.07
CA GLU A 195 -10.73 23.86 -9.92
C GLU A 195 -10.67 24.45 -11.32
N LYS A 196 -11.79 24.45 -12.07
CA LYS A 196 -11.83 24.98 -13.44
C LYS A 196 -11.43 26.45 -13.56
N THR A 197 -11.81 27.28 -12.57
CA THR A 197 -11.44 28.70 -12.58
C THR A 197 -9.96 28.87 -12.26
N ALA A 198 -9.44 28.10 -11.32
CA ALA A 198 -8.03 28.08 -10.96
C ALA A 198 -7.16 27.60 -12.12
N GLU A 199 -7.55 26.51 -12.80
CA GLU A 199 -6.86 26.01 -13.99
C GLU A 199 -6.81 27.05 -15.11
N ASN A 200 -7.92 27.74 -15.37
CA ASN A 200 -7.95 28.80 -16.37
C ASN A 200 -7.03 29.99 -16.03
N LEU A 201 -6.98 30.36 -14.75
CA LEU A 201 -6.06 31.41 -14.30
C LEU A 201 -4.60 30.97 -14.48
N LEU A 202 -4.26 29.73 -14.13
CA LEU A 202 -2.90 29.21 -14.24
C LEU A 202 -2.47 29.01 -15.69
N ASN A 203 -3.39 28.62 -16.57
CA ASN A 203 -3.10 28.51 -18.00
C ASN A 203 -2.78 29.87 -18.62
N ASN A 204 -3.41 30.97 -18.13
CA ASN A 204 -3.20 32.31 -18.66
C ASN A 204 -2.01 33.03 -18.00
N TYR A 205 -1.83 32.85 -16.68
CA TYR A 205 -0.91 33.65 -15.87
C TYR A 205 0.19 32.82 -15.19
N HIS A 206 0.23 31.50 -15.42
CA HIS A 206 1.24 30.52 -15.05
C HIS A 206 1.34 30.18 -13.55
N ASN A 207 1.27 31.14 -12.65
CA ASN A 207 1.39 30.95 -11.20
C ASN A 207 0.60 32.01 -10.43
N LEU A 208 0.55 31.87 -9.11
CA LEU A 208 -0.18 32.78 -8.23
C LEU A 208 0.30 34.23 -8.37
N ASP A 209 1.60 34.44 -8.41
CA ASP A 209 2.20 35.77 -8.57
C ASP A 209 1.80 36.39 -9.93
N GLY A 210 1.79 35.60 -10.99
CA GLY A 210 1.32 36.02 -12.31
C GLY A 210 -0.16 36.44 -12.31
N VAL A 211 -1.01 35.68 -11.63
CA VAL A 211 -2.43 36.04 -11.46
C VAL A 211 -2.56 37.38 -10.76
N TYR A 212 -1.84 37.63 -9.68
CA TYR A 212 -1.89 38.88 -8.93
C TYR A 212 -1.22 40.05 -9.65
N ALA A 213 -0.21 39.80 -10.46
CA ALA A 213 0.41 40.85 -11.30
C ALA A 213 -0.53 41.34 -12.43
N HIS A 214 -1.46 40.50 -12.89
CA HIS A 214 -2.36 40.80 -13.98
C HIS A 214 -3.81 41.01 -13.51
N LEU A 215 -4.02 41.36 -12.23
CA LEU A 215 -5.37 41.62 -11.68
C LEU A 215 -6.18 42.65 -12.48
N ASP A 216 -5.52 43.59 -13.19
CA ASP A 216 -6.21 44.62 -13.99
C ASP A 216 -6.82 44.06 -15.24
N GLU A 217 -6.34 42.94 -15.74
CA GLU A 217 -6.91 42.23 -16.89
C GLU A 217 -8.14 41.41 -16.51
N ILE A 218 -8.22 41.00 -15.22
CA ILE A 218 -9.31 40.19 -14.68
C ILE A 218 -10.48 41.10 -14.31
N LYS A 219 -11.69 40.75 -14.74
CA LYS A 219 -12.88 41.59 -14.59
C LYS A 219 -13.93 40.97 -13.67
N GLY A 220 -14.83 41.83 -13.19
CA GLY A 220 -16.05 41.42 -12.49
C GLY A 220 -15.81 40.77 -11.12
N ALA A 221 -16.68 39.85 -10.74
CA ALA A 221 -16.67 39.22 -9.44
C ALA A 221 -15.39 38.42 -9.17
N LEU A 222 -14.75 37.88 -10.20
CA LEU A 222 -13.51 37.13 -10.07
C LEU A 222 -12.35 37.98 -9.55
N LYS A 223 -12.19 39.19 -10.09
CA LYS A 223 -11.20 40.18 -9.61
C LYS A 223 -11.39 40.46 -8.13
N ASN A 224 -12.63 40.72 -7.71
CA ASN A 224 -12.92 40.99 -6.29
C ASN A 224 -12.59 39.83 -5.39
N LYS A 225 -12.96 38.60 -5.79
CA LYS A 225 -12.59 37.37 -5.02
C LYS A 225 -11.07 37.26 -4.83
N LEU A 226 -10.30 37.47 -5.90
CA LEU A 226 -8.84 37.41 -5.84
C LEU A 226 -8.27 38.51 -4.93
N ILE A 227 -8.78 39.76 -5.02
CA ILE A 227 -8.33 40.85 -4.14
C ILE A 227 -8.58 40.51 -2.66
N PHE A 228 -9.79 40.08 -2.31
CA PHE A 228 -10.14 39.77 -0.94
C PHE A 228 -9.48 38.48 -0.43
N GLY A 229 -9.24 37.52 -1.32
CA GLY A 229 -8.65 36.22 -0.98
C GLY A 229 -7.12 36.16 -1.07
N LYS A 230 -6.42 37.28 -1.30
CA LYS A 230 -4.97 37.29 -1.56
C LYS A 230 -4.17 36.61 -0.44
N GLU A 231 -4.38 37.03 0.80
CA GLU A 231 -3.67 36.48 1.97
C GLU A 231 -3.94 34.98 2.13
N SER A 232 -5.22 34.59 1.98
CA SER A 232 -5.64 33.19 2.05
C SER A 232 -5.01 32.34 0.94
N ALA A 233 -4.85 32.86 -0.27
CA ALA A 233 -4.18 32.18 -1.37
C ALA A 233 -2.70 31.90 -1.07
N TYR A 234 -1.98 32.89 -0.53
CA TYR A 234 -0.55 32.71 -0.19
C TYR A 234 -0.37 31.81 1.03
N LEU A 235 -1.26 31.90 2.04
CA LEU A 235 -1.28 30.93 3.14
C LEU A 235 -1.50 29.50 2.58
N SER A 236 -2.49 29.33 1.70
CA SER A 236 -2.79 28.05 1.08
C SER A 236 -1.62 27.52 0.26
N LYS A 237 -0.89 28.38 -0.44
CA LYS A 237 0.34 28.02 -1.15
C LYS A 237 1.37 27.42 -0.19
N THR A 238 1.59 28.06 0.95
CA THR A 238 2.53 27.58 1.98
C THR A 238 2.09 26.22 2.53
N LEU A 239 0.80 26.07 2.84
CA LEU A 239 0.25 24.82 3.40
C LEU A 239 0.28 23.65 2.43
N ALA A 240 0.03 23.90 1.13
CA ALA A 240 0.00 22.88 0.08
C ALA A 240 1.39 22.49 -0.44
N THR A 241 2.43 23.27 -0.12
CA THR A 241 3.79 22.98 -0.58
C THR A 241 4.42 21.88 0.25
N ILE A 242 4.87 20.82 -0.40
CA ILE A 242 5.70 19.77 0.20
C ILE A 242 7.11 20.34 0.43
N ASP A 243 7.61 20.24 1.67
CA ASP A 243 8.99 20.62 1.98
C ASP A 243 9.96 19.54 1.48
N VAL A 244 10.65 19.83 0.41
CA VAL A 244 11.64 18.91 -0.20
C VAL A 244 13.05 19.06 0.40
N ASP A 245 13.18 19.83 1.47
CA ASP A 245 14.46 20.05 2.17
C ASP A 245 14.35 19.80 3.68
N ALA A 246 13.41 18.90 4.06
CA ALA A 246 13.21 18.48 5.45
C ALA A 246 14.54 17.99 6.08
N LYS A 247 14.75 18.37 7.34
CA LYS A 247 16.03 18.09 8.04
C LYS A 247 15.92 16.83 8.88
N PHE A 248 16.39 15.72 8.31
CA PHE A 248 16.53 14.43 8.99
C PHE A 248 17.69 13.65 8.40
N ASP A 249 18.23 12.73 9.18
CA ASP A 249 19.31 11.86 8.73
C ASP A 249 18.76 10.68 7.94
N PHE A 250 19.33 10.39 6.79
CA PHE A 250 19.03 9.22 5.98
C PHE A 250 20.24 8.79 5.16
N ASN A 251 20.27 7.51 4.82
CA ASN A 251 21.25 6.95 3.91
C ASN A 251 20.52 6.03 2.92
N PHE A 252 20.72 6.22 1.62
CA PHE A 252 20.08 5.36 0.62
C PHE A 252 20.56 3.92 0.68
N ASP A 253 21.78 3.65 1.11
CA ASP A 253 22.27 2.28 1.28
C ASP A 253 21.45 1.48 2.31
N ASP A 254 20.92 2.15 3.34
CA ASP A 254 20.05 1.53 4.35
C ASP A 254 18.64 1.20 3.81
N MET A 255 18.28 1.72 2.63
CA MET A 255 17.01 1.48 1.95
C MET A 255 17.09 0.33 0.94
N ARG A 256 18.22 -0.36 0.85
CA ARG A 256 18.43 -1.44 -0.12
C ARG A 256 17.45 -2.58 0.15
N LEU A 257 16.66 -2.95 -0.86
CA LEU A 257 15.69 -4.04 -0.76
C LEU A 257 16.40 -5.38 -0.89
N ILE A 258 16.20 -6.24 0.12
CA ILE A 258 16.80 -7.58 0.16
C ILE A 258 15.68 -8.61 0.34
N TYR A 259 15.56 -9.53 -0.59
CA TYR A 259 14.71 -10.71 -0.48
C TYR A 259 15.34 -11.89 -1.27
N PRO A 260 15.03 -13.17 -0.99
CA PRO A 260 13.97 -13.66 -0.12
C PRO A 260 14.11 -13.19 1.34
N PHE A 261 12.96 -12.95 1.99
CA PHE A 261 12.91 -12.56 3.38
C PHE A 261 13.34 -13.70 4.29
N ASP A 262 13.89 -13.36 5.47
CA ASP A 262 14.45 -14.31 6.41
C ASP A 262 13.38 -15.02 7.26
N GLN A 263 13.84 -15.97 8.09
CA GLN A 263 13.00 -16.78 8.96
C GLN A 263 12.20 -15.93 9.98
N ALA A 264 12.77 -14.85 10.50
CA ALA A 264 12.06 -13.97 11.43
C ALA A 264 10.84 -13.31 10.77
N THR A 265 10.96 -12.95 9.49
CA THR A 265 9.82 -12.44 8.69
C THR A 265 8.75 -13.52 8.50
N ARG A 266 9.15 -14.79 8.22
CA ARG A 266 8.19 -15.90 8.10
C ARG A 266 7.40 -16.11 9.38
N GLU A 267 8.05 -16.19 10.53
CA GLU A 267 7.42 -16.37 11.84
C GLU A 267 6.41 -15.26 12.15
N LEU A 268 6.71 -14.02 11.76
CA LEU A 268 5.79 -12.90 11.91
C LEU A 268 4.55 -13.05 11.01
N PHE A 269 4.73 -13.48 9.76
CA PHE A 269 3.63 -13.73 8.83
C PHE A 269 2.75 -14.89 9.29
N GLU A 270 3.33 -15.95 9.88
CA GLU A 270 2.60 -17.05 10.52
C GLU A 270 1.78 -16.55 11.70
N LYS A 271 2.37 -15.73 12.56
CA LYS A 271 1.71 -15.11 13.70
C LYS A 271 0.51 -14.25 13.25
N TYR A 272 0.63 -13.56 12.11
CA TYR A 272 -0.43 -12.72 11.54
C TYR A 272 -1.44 -13.52 10.70
N GLU A 273 -1.32 -14.84 10.63
CA GLU A 273 -2.15 -15.77 9.83
C GLU A 273 -2.10 -15.47 8.30
N PHE A 274 -0.98 -14.97 7.80
CA PHE A 274 -0.79 -14.60 6.39
C PHE A 274 -0.36 -15.78 5.51
N LYS A 275 -1.01 -16.94 5.67
CA LYS A 275 -0.69 -18.21 5.00
C LYS A 275 -0.60 -18.11 3.47
N SER A 276 -1.47 -17.30 2.85
CA SER A 276 -1.46 -17.10 1.38
C SER A 276 -0.24 -16.30 0.90
N LEU A 277 0.23 -15.33 1.69
CA LEU A 277 1.41 -14.54 1.36
C LEU A 277 2.69 -15.35 1.55
N LEU A 278 2.74 -16.25 2.53
CA LEU A 278 3.87 -17.15 2.75
C LEU A 278 4.11 -18.13 1.59
N LYS A 279 3.08 -18.42 0.80
CA LYS A 279 3.19 -19.25 -0.43
C LYS A 279 3.87 -18.52 -1.60
N ARG A 280 4.18 -17.24 -1.46
CA ARG A 280 4.84 -16.45 -2.50
C ARG A 280 6.34 -16.75 -2.51
N THR A 281 6.73 -17.73 -3.31
CA THR A 281 8.11 -18.23 -3.38
C THR A 281 9.12 -17.17 -3.81
N GLU A 282 8.70 -16.17 -4.60
CA GLU A 282 9.53 -15.01 -4.97
C GLU A 282 10.04 -14.24 -3.75
N PHE A 283 9.27 -14.20 -2.66
CA PHE A 283 9.60 -13.44 -1.46
C PHE A 283 10.13 -14.27 -0.31
N PHE A 284 9.83 -15.57 -0.30
CA PHE A 284 10.18 -16.45 0.80
C PHE A 284 11.05 -17.64 0.38
N GLY A 285 11.35 -17.80 -0.92
CA GLY A 285 12.03 -18.99 -1.44
C GLY A 285 11.11 -20.22 -1.46
N GLU A 286 11.61 -21.30 -1.99
CA GLU A 286 10.90 -22.58 -1.93
C GLU A 286 10.73 -23.00 -0.49
N PHE A 287 9.55 -23.45 -0.12
CA PHE A 287 9.28 -24.05 1.17
C PHE A 287 9.86 -25.47 1.11
N GLU A 288 11.09 -25.66 1.59
CA GLU A 288 11.41 -26.95 2.18
C GLU A 288 10.51 -27.04 3.41
N SER A 289 9.37 -27.68 3.27
CA SER A 289 8.61 -28.12 4.43
C SER A 289 9.59 -28.98 5.23
N GLU A 290 10.06 -28.48 6.38
CA GLU A 290 10.71 -29.33 7.40
C GLU A 290 9.69 -30.31 8.03
N HIS A 291 8.86 -30.90 7.21
CA HIS A 291 8.44 -32.24 7.39
C HIS A 291 9.49 -33.09 6.65
N HIS A 292 10.66 -33.26 7.26
CA HIS A 292 11.40 -34.49 7.09
C HIS A 292 10.44 -35.63 7.49
N PHE A 293 9.55 -35.99 6.57
CA PHE A 293 9.11 -37.35 6.51
C PHE A 293 10.35 -38.11 6.14
N ASP A 294 10.89 -38.83 7.11
CA ASP A 294 11.88 -39.87 6.84
C ASP A 294 11.26 -40.75 5.73
N ASN A 295 11.63 -40.51 4.49
CA ASN A 295 11.17 -41.26 3.31
C ASN A 295 11.63 -42.73 3.33
N ALA A 296 12.22 -43.20 4.43
CA ALA A 296 12.79 -44.53 4.53
C ALA A 296 11.76 -45.64 4.74
N SER A 297 10.43 -45.32 4.91
CA SER A 297 9.44 -46.38 5.17
C SER A 297 7.98 -46.04 4.76
N MET A 298 7.73 -45.01 3.94
CA MET A 298 6.36 -44.76 3.49
C MET A 298 5.93 -45.75 2.38
N THR A 299 4.91 -46.54 2.65
CA THR A 299 4.22 -47.32 1.63
C THR A 299 3.14 -46.49 0.95
N SER A 300 3.10 -46.45 -0.37
CA SER A 300 2.02 -45.86 -1.14
C SER A 300 1.03 -46.94 -1.57
N ARG A 301 -0.27 -46.67 -1.42
CA ARG A 301 -1.34 -47.58 -1.84
C ARG A 301 -2.39 -46.81 -2.65
N SER A 302 -2.64 -47.24 -3.89
CA SER A 302 -3.73 -46.68 -4.70
C SER A 302 -5.06 -47.30 -4.31
N ILE A 303 -6.10 -46.49 -4.26
CA ILE A 303 -7.49 -46.87 -3.99
C ILE A 303 -8.27 -46.69 -5.28
N SER A 304 -8.84 -47.79 -5.79
CA SER A 304 -9.57 -47.80 -7.05
C SER A 304 -11.10 -47.90 -6.92
N THR A 305 -11.61 -48.20 -5.72
CA THR A 305 -13.04 -48.35 -5.46
C THR A 305 -13.49 -47.59 -4.22
N LEU A 306 -14.77 -47.17 -4.22
CA LEU A 306 -15.39 -46.56 -3.04
C LEU A 306 -15.43 -47.50 -1.84
N LEU A 307 -15.57 -48.79 -2.05
CA LEU A 307 -15.60 -49.79 -0.98
C LEU A 307 -14.25 -49.88 -0.25
N GLU A 308 -13.14 -49.81 -1.00
CA GLU A 308 -11.79 -49.73 -0.41
C GLU A 308 -11.60 -48.46 0.38
N LEU A 309 -12.09 -47.33 -0.12
CA LEU A 309 -12.01 -46.04 0.58
C LEU A 309 -12.80 -46.07 1.90
N GLU A 310 -14.03 -46.55 1.88
CA GLU A 310 -14.85 -46.71 3.10
C GLU A 310 -14.23 -47.66 4.12
N GLN A 311 -13.61 -48.74 3.65
CA GLN A 311 -12.92 -49.68 4.53
C GLN A 311 -11.71 -49.00 5.21
N ILE A 312 -10.88 -48.29 4.47
CA ILE A 312 -9.72 -47.58 5.01
C ILE A 312 -10.12 -46.49 6.01
N ILE A 313 -11.17 -45.73 5.70
CA ILE A 313 -11.70 -44.72 6.63
C ILE A 313 -12.21 -45.39 7.92
N ASN A 314 -12.93 -46.51 7.82
CA ASN A 314 -13.44 -47.23 8.96
C ASN A 314 -12.34 -47.85 9.83
N GLU A 315 -11.26 -48.36 9.22
CA GLU A 315 -10.09 -48.92 9.91
C GLU A 315 -9.34 -47.83 10.69
N ASN A 316 -9.35 -46.60 10.20
CA ASN A 316 -8.59 -45.48 10.76
C ASN A 316 -9.44 -44.43 11.49
N LYS A 317 -10.72 -44.71 11.81
CA LYS A 317 -11.61 -43.73 12.45
C LYS A 317 -11.19 -43.25 13.85
N ASN A 318 -10.21 -43.89 14.47
CA ASN A 318 -9.61 -43.48 15.74
C ASN A 318 -8.21 -42.82 15.56
N ALA A 319 -7.78 -42.57 14.31
CA ALA A 319 -6.52 -41.92 14.07
C ALA A 319 -6.57 -40.44 14.56
N THR A 320 -5.53 -40.01 15.22
CA THR A 320 -5.39 -38.63 15.75
C THR A 320 -4.77 -37.68 14.74
N ASP A 321 -4.08 -38.23 13.73
CA ASP A 321 -3.41 -37.46 12.71
C ASP A 321 -3.95 -37.81 11.31
N PHE A 322 -4.34 -36.80 10.56
CA PHE A 322 -4.83 -36.92 9.21
C PHE A 322 -4.18 -35.83 8.33
N ALA A 323 -3.61 -36.21 7.20
CA ALA A 323 -3.08 -35.32 6.20
C ALA A 323 -3.76 -35.52 4.85
N PHE A 324 -4.09 -34.45 4.15
CA PHE A 324 -4.67 -34.46 2.80
C PHE A 324 -3.95 -33.46 1.92
N ASP A 325 -3.55 -33.88 0.72
CA ASP A 325 -2.83 -33.01 -0.24
C ASP A 325 -3.68 -31.96 -0.96
N GLY A 326 -4.99 -31.97 -0.68
CA GLY A 326 -5.96 -31.05 -1.31
C GLY A 326 -6.40 -31.49 -2.71
N ASN A 327 -5.94 -32.65 -3.21
CA ASN A 327 -6.26 -33.16 -4.53
C ASN A 327 -6.78 -34.59 -4.52
N SER A 328 -5.92 -35.60 -4.35
CA SER A 328 -6.34 -36.99 -4.45
C SER A 328 -5.66 -37.92 -3.44
N SER A 329 -4.74 -37.42 -2.61
CA SER A 329 -3.97 -38.26 -1.70
C SER A 329 -4.20 -37.85 -0.25
N PHE A 330 -4.28 -38.85 0.64
CA PHE A 330 -4.41 -38.65 2.09
C PHE A 330 -3.59 -39.68 2.85
N ALA A 331 -3.31 -39.40 4.11
CA ALA A 331 -2.64 -40.30 5.01
C ALA A 331 -3.26 -40.23 6.42
N PHE A 332 -3.36 -41.39 7.06
CA PHE A 332 -3.61 -41.52 8.50
C PHE A 332 -2.29 -42.00 9.12
N GLU A 333 -1.82 -41.28 10.12
CA GLU A 333 -0.53 -41.58 10.77
C GLU A 333 0.67 -41.50 9.77
N LYS A 334 1.87 -41.73 10.25
CA LYS A 334 3.11 -41.43 9.51
C LYS A 334 3.61 -42.52 8.54
N SER A 335 2.87 -43.59 8.30
CA SER A 335 3.41 -44.78 7.65
C SER A 335 2.86 -45.11 6.24
N THR A 336 1.65 -44.65 5.89
CA THR A 336 1.04 -45.06 4.60
C THR A 336 0.32 -43.87 3.96
N THR A 337 0.64 -43.59 2.71
CA THR A 337 -0.09 -42.61 1.87
C THR A 337 -1.04 -43.37 0.96
N TYR A 338 -2.29 -42.93 0.92
CA TYR A 338 -3.32 -43.46 0.06
C TYR A 338 -3.62 -42.48 -1.06
N THR A 339 -3.61 -42.95 -2.32
CA THR A 339 -3.98 -42.14 -3.48
C THR A 339 -5.28 -42.68 -4.09
N VAL A 340 -6.28 -41.82 -4.26
CA VAL A 340 -7.60 -42.19 -4.80
C VAL A 340 -7.58 -42.02 -6.32
N GLU A 341 -7.68 -43.13 -7.04
CA GLU A 341 -7.73 -43.20 -8.50
C GLU A 341 -9.10 -43.72 -8.99
N ILE A 342 -10.19 -43.07 -8.53
CA ILE A 342 -11.53 -43.48 -8.99
C ILE A 342 -11.83 -42.79 -10.31
N ALA A 343 -12.12 -43.62 -11.35
CA ALA A 343 -12.43 -43.14 -12.68
C ALA A 343 -13.66 -42.23 -12.68
N LYS A 344 -13.55 -41.07 -13.30
CA LYS A 344 -14.59 -40.01 -13.35
C LYS A 344 -15.93 -40.46 -13.97
N ASP A 345 -15.93 -41.57 -14.70
CA ASP A 345 -17.07 -42.00 -15.51
C ASP A 345 -18.14 -42.80 -14.75
N LEU A 346 -17.90 -43.21 -13.50
CA LEU A 346 -18.84 -44.03 -12.71
C LEU A 346 -19.75 -43.23 -11.80
N PHE A 347 -19.39 -41.98 -11.46
CA PHE A 347 -20.21 -41.14 -10.58
C PHE A 347 -20.04 -39.67 -11.00
N GLY A 348 -21.04 -39.08 -11.62
CA GLY A 348 -21.04 -37.68 -12.05
C GLY A 348 -20.62 -36.73 -10.91
N GLY A 349 -19.37 -36.35 -10.90
CA GLY A 349 -18.79 -35.30 -10.07
C GLY A 349 -18.93 -35.53 -8.57
N ILE A 350 -18.03 -36.30 -7.97
CA ILE A 350 -17.90 -36.30 -6.48
C ILE A 350 -17.26 -34.96 -6.09
N ASN A 351 -18.01 -34.16 -5.33
CA ASN A 351 -17.48 -32.95 -4.71
C ASN A 351 -16.72 -33.39 -3.44
N TYR A 352 -15.38 -33.39 -3.52
CA TYR A 352 -14.50 -33.79 -2.41
C TYR A 352 -14.67 -32.91 -1.15
N GLN A 353 -15.37 -31.76 -1.24
CA GLN A 353 -15.70 -30.93 -0.08
C GLN A 353 -16.75 -31.56 0.85
N ASP A 354 -17.56 -32.48 0.34
CA ASP A 354 -18.58 -33.16 1.14
C ASP A 354 -18.02 -34.32 2.00
N LEU A 355 -16.81 -34.80 1.70
CA LEU A 355 -16.13 -35.85 2.49
C LEU A 355 -15.38 -35.33 3.71
N SER A 356 -15.17 -34.03 3.83
CA SER A 356 -14.46 -33.40 4.96
C SER A 356 -15.35 -33.04 6.16
N LEU A 357 -16.64 -33.35 6.13
CA LEU A 357 -17.62 -32.92 7.13
C LEU A 357 -18.34 -34.10 7.86
N GLN A 358 -17.81 -35.31 7.80
CA GLN A 358 -18.21 -36.41 8.65
C GLN A 358 -17.03 -36.93 9.46
#